data_0e6c30ae49f12484ce3933ae8be9874f
#
_entry.id   0e6c30ae49f12484ce3933ae8be9874f
#
_cell.length_a   1.000
_cell.length_b   1.000
_cell.length_c   1.000
_cell.angle_alpha   90.00
_cell.angle_beta   90.00
_cell.angle_gamma   90.00
#
_symmetry.space_group_name_H-M   'P 1'
#
loop_
_entity.id
_entity.type
_entity.pdbx_description
1 polymer ?
#
loop_
_entity_poly.entity_id
_entity_poly.type
_entity_poly.pdbx_seq_one_letter_code
_entity_poly.pdbx_strand_id
1 'polypeptide(L)'
;MTVDILVRNNVKVLGSGSQTIVFAHGFGCDQDMWRYIIPGFMENYRVVLFDYVGSGESQINYYDAVKYSNLQGYAQDVLEIMEALELKDTIFVGHSVSSMIGMLASIQNPKYFKQIIMLGPSHVT
;
A
#
# COMPACT_ATOMS: atom_id res chain seq x y z
N MET A 1 17.32 3.98 -16.78
CA MET A 1 16.94 2.73 -16.10
C MET A 1 15.62 2.89 -15.40
N THR A 2 14.72 1.95 -15.65
CA THR A 2 13.41 1.94 -15.03
C THR A 2 13.50 1.28 -13.66
N VAL A 3 12.92 1.92 -12.66
CA VAL A 3 12.79 1.32 -11.33
C VAL A 3 11.73 0.23 -11.42
N ASP A 4 12.03 -0.96 -10.93
CA ASP A 4 11.04 -2.00 -10.80
C ASP A 4 10.25 -1.75 -9.51
N ILE A 5 9.09 -1.13 -9.66
CA ILE A 5 8.25 -0.75 -8.53
C ILE A 5 7.82 -1.97 -7.72
N LEU A 6 7.49 -3.06 -8.39
CA LEU A 6 6.99 -4.26 -7.71
C LEU A 6 8.09 -4.91 -6.86
N VAL A 7 9.32 -4.85 -7.32
CA VAL A 7 10.48 -5.34 -6.55
C VAL A 7 10.83 -4.37 -5.43
N ARG A 8 10.84 -3.07 -5.74
CA ARG A 8 11.16 -2.04 -4.73
C ARG A 8 10.32 -2.20 -3.47
N ASN A 9 9.03 -2.42 -3.64
CA ASN A 9 8.08 -2.50 -2.52
C ASN A 9 7.65 -3.93 -2.20
N ASN A 10 8.35 -4.95 -2.70
CA ASN A 10 8.03 -6.35 -2.44
C ASN A 10 6.54 -6.64 -2.61
N VAL A 11 5.99 -6.22 -3.75
CA VAL A 11 4.56 -6.33 -4.03
C VAL A 11 4.18 -7.77 -4.31
N LYS A 12 3.11 -8.24 -3.66
CA LYS A 12 2.53 -9.56 -3.89
C LYS A 12 1.07 -9.40 -4.27
N VAL A 13 0.66 -10.17 -5.27
CA VAL A 13 -0.72 -10.20 -5.72
C VAL A 13 -1.23 -11.62 -5.52
N LEU A 14 -2.30 -11.76 -4.75
CA LEU A 14 -2.86 -13.05 -4.35
C LEU A 14 -4.37 -13.06 -4.62
N GLY A 15 -4.94 -14.26 -4.61
CA GLY A 15 -6.38 -14.42 -4.74
C GLY A 15 -6.90 -14.20 -6.14
N SER A 16 -8.21 -14.28 -6.26
CA SER A 16 -8.91 -14.11 -7.55
C SER A 16 -10.21 -13.36 -7.31
N GLY A 17 -10.57 -12.53 -8.28
CA GLY A 17 -11.79 -11.72 -8.19
C GLY A 17 -11.63 -10.46 -9.01
N SER A 18 -12.73 -9.80 -9.28
CA SER A 18 -12.72 -8.56 -10.08
C SER A 18 -12.46 -7.33 -9.22
N GLN A 19 -12.76 -7.41 -7.91
CA GLN A 19 -12.51 -6.31 -6.98
C GLN A 19 -11.15 -6.50 -6.31
N THR A 20 -10.34 -5.46 -6.33
CA THR A 20 -9.01 -5.48 -5.69
C THR A 20 -9.07 -4.82 -4.31
N ILE A 21 -8.46 -5.48 -3.32
CA ILE A 21 -8.20 -4.91 -2.00
C ILE A 21 -6.70 -4.74 -1.84
N VAL A 22 -6.28 -3.54 -1.46
CA VAL A 22 -4.88 -3.23 -1.18
C VAL A 22 -4.74 -3.08 0.33
N PHE A 23 -3.86 -3.87 0.93
CA PHE A 23 -3.59 -3.82 2.37
C PHE A 23 -2.27 -3.10 2.63
N ALA A 24 -2.32 -2.03 3.42
CA ALA A 24 -1.16 -1.20 3.72
C ALA A 24 -0.85 -1.22 5.21
N HIS A 25 0.36 -1.69 5.55
CA HIS A 25 0.78 -1.87 6.95
C HIS A 25 1.15 -0.54 7.63
N GLY A 26 1.25 -0.58 8.97
CA GLY A 26 1.73 0.55 9.77
C GLY A 26 3.25 0.59 9.84
N PHE A 27 3.82 1.73 10.24
CA PHE A 27 5.26 1.84 10.45
C PHE A 27 5.67 0.93 11.61
N GLY A 28 6.82 0.29 11.45
CA GLY A 28 7.29 -0.71 12.39
C GLY A 28 6.74 -2.10 12.12
N CYS A 29 5.87 -2.23 11.13
CA CYS A 29 5.31 -3.49 10.67
C CYS A 29 5.80 -3.80 9.27
N ASP A 30 5.23 -4.84 8.66
CA ASP A 30 5.36 -5.16 7.25
C ASP A 30 4.10 -5.90 6.81
N GLN A 31 4.08 -6.36 5.55
CA GLN A 31 2.86 -7.00 5.01
C GLN A 31 2.47 -8.29 5.73
N ASP A 32 3.37 -8.89 6.49
CA ASP A 32 3.05 -10.11 7.23
C ASP A 32 2.01 -9.88 8.34
N MET A 33 1.78 -8.63 8.73
CA MET A 33 0.73 -8.33 9.71
C MET A 33 -0.66 -8.78 9.25
N TRP A 34 -0.84 -8.92 7.94
CA TRP A 34 -2.13 -9.27 7.34
C TRP A 34 -2.32 -10.78 7.15
N ARG A 35 -1.31 -11.61 7.49
CA ARG A 35 -1.27 -13.04 7.13
C ARG A 35 -2.46 -13.85 7.63
N TYR A 36 -3.04 -13.48 8.75
CA TYR A 36 -4.15 -14.26 9.32
C TYR A 36 -5.50 -13.91 8.72
N ILE A 37 -5.65 -12.70 8.16
CA ILE A 37 -6.93 -12.29 7.60
C ILE A 37 -7.00 -12.47 6.08
N ILE A 38 -5.87 -12.48 5.39
CA ILE A 38 -5.81 -12.60 3.93
C ILE A 38 -6.58 -13.81 3.40
N PRO A 39 -6.47 -15.03 4.00
CA PRO A 39 -7.19 -16.18 3.46
C PRO A 39 -8.69 -15.99 3.34
N GLY A 40 -9.29 -15.16 4.20
CA GLY A 40 -10.71 -14.86 4.14
C GLY A 40 -11.12 -14.02 2.93
N PHE A 41 -10.17 -13.38 2.26
CA PHE A 41 -10.45 -12.51 1.12
C PHE A 41 -10.03 -13.11 -0.22
N MET A 42 -9.14 -14.10 -0.22
CA MET A 42 -8.50 -14.59 -1.45
C MET A 42 -9.46 -15.24 -2.44
N GLU A 43 -10.58 -15.74 -1.98
CA GLU A 43 -11.54 -16.43 -2.84
C GLU A 43 -12.33 -15.44 -3.70
N ASN A 44 -12.69 -14.28 -3.12
CA ASN A 44 -13.60 -13.33 -3.76
C ASN A 44 -12.94 -12.04 -4.21
N TYR A 45 -11.68 -11.82 -3.79
CA TYR A 45 -10.97 -10.57 -4.06
C TYR A 45 -9.58 -10.84 -4.59
N ARG A 46 -9.11 -9.93 -5.43
CA ARG A 46 -7.70 -9.83 -5.76
C ARG A 46 -7.04 -9.04 -4.63
N VAL A 47 -6.06 -9.64 -3.96
CA VAL A 47 -5.41 -9.04 -2.80
C VAL A 47 -4.02 -8.55 -3.18
N VAL A 48 -3.73 -7.29 -2.88
CA VAL A 48 -2.42 -6.69 -3.12
C VAL A 48 -1.78 -6.37 -1.76
N LEU A 49 -0.57 -6.87 -1.58
CA LEU A 49 0.26 -6.62 -0.39
C LEU A 49 1.54 -5.94 -0.81
N PHE A 50 2.09 -5.11 0.04
CA PHE A 50 3.39 -4.49 -0.22
C PHE A 50 4.06 -4.09 1.09
N ASP A 51 5.37 -3.82 1.00
CA ASP A 51 6.16 -3.26 2.09
C ASP A 51 6.58 -1.85 1.70
N TYR A 52 6.41 -0.88 2.60
CA TYR A 52 6.98 0.44 2.39
C TYR A 52 8.51 0.36 2.35
N VAL A 53 9.14 1.24 1.60
CA VAL A 53 10.60 1.32 1.57
C VAL A 53 11.11 1.55 2.99
N GLY A 54 12.04 0.72 3.42
CA GLY A 54 12.55 0.69 4.78
C GLY A 54 11.90 -0.35 5.67
N SER A 55 10.89 -1.06 5.19
CA SER A 55 10.17 -2.09 5.96
C SER A 55 10.24 -3.43 5.24
N GLY A 56 10.15 -4.52 6.02
CA GLY A 56 10.04 -5.88 5.50
C GLY A 56 11.13 -6.22 4.48
N GLU A 57 10.70 -6.78 3.35
CA GLU A 57 11.58 -7.19 2.25
C GLU A 57 11.63 -6.14 1.13
N SER A 58 11.29 -4.88 1.44
CA SER A 58 11.49 -3.79 0.49
C SER A 58 12.98 -3.56 0.23
N GLN A 59 13.29 -2.89 -0.88
CA GLN A 59 14.68 -2.62 -1.22
C GLN A 59 15.16 -1.35 -0.53
N ILE A 60 15.95 -1.50 0.52
CA ILE A 60 16.42 -0.40 1.36
C ILE A 60 17.28 0.60 0.59
N ASN A 61 17.92 0.18 -0.50
CA ASN A 61 18.74 1.07 -1.31
C ASN A 61 17.92 2.19 -1.98
N TYR A 62 16.59 2.07 -2.00
CA TYR A 62 15.71 3.14 -2.50
C TYR A 62 15.31 4.13 -1.42
N TYR A 63 15.74 3.92 -0.17
CA TYR A 63 15.42 4.86 0.89
C TYR A 63 16.12 6.20 0.62
N ASP A 64 15.34 7.26 0.66
CA ASP A 64 15.80 8.62 0.42
C ASP A 64 15.22 9.49 1.54
N ALA A 65 16.10 10.03 2.39
CA ALA A 65 15.67 10.78 3.56
C ALA A 65 14.89 12.05 3.20
N VAL A 66 15.11 12.61 2.02
CA VAL A 66 14.35 13.78 1.56
C VAL A 66 12.98 13.36 1.09
N LYS A 67 12.89 12.34 0.24
CA LYS A 67 11.61 11.84 -0.28
C LYS A 67 10.70 11.37 0.85
N TYR A 68 11.26 10.64 1.82
CA TYR A 68 10.49 10.04 2.90
C TYR A 68 10.49 10.87 4.18
N SER A 69 10.84 12.15 4.08
CA SER A 69 10.80 13.06 5.23
C SER A 69 9.36 13.39 5.65
N ASN A 70 8.39 13.12 4.79
CA ASN A 70 6.97 13.27 5.11
C ASN A 70 6.16 12.18 4.40
N LEU A 71 4.85 12.14 4.67
CA LEU A 71 4.00 11.07 4.16
C LEU A 71 3.76 11.13 2.65
N GLN A 72 4.01 12.26 2.01
CA GLN A 72 3.82 12.40 0.57
C GLN A 72 4.72 11.45 -0.23
N GLY A 73 5.95 11.20 0.24
CA GLY A 73 6.83 10.25 -0.42
C GLY A 73 6.28 8.83 -0.42
N TYR A 74 5.69 8.43 0.70
CA TYR A 74 5.04 7.12 0.81
C TYR A 74 3.76 7.06 -0.01
N ALA A 75 2.97 8.13 -0.03
CA ALA A 75 1.77 8.21 -0.86
C ALA A 75 2.12 8.10 -2.35
N GLN A 76 3.21 8.70 -2.78
CA GLN A 76 3.70 8.60 -4.14
C GLN A 76 4.03 7.14 -4.48
N ASP A 77 4.66 6.40 -3.57
CA ASP A 77 4.96 4.98 -3.79
C ASP A 77 3.69 4.15 -3.95
N VAL A 78 2.65 4.44 -3.15
CA VAL A 78 1.36 3.75 -3.28
C VAL A 78 0.77 3.98 -4.68
N LEU A 79 0.79 5.22 -5.14
CA LEU A 79 0.28 5.54 -6.48
C LEU A 79 1.08 4.84 -7.58
N GLU A 80 2.39 4.75 -7.42
CA GLU A 80 3.25 4.04 -8.37
C GLU A 80 2.96 2.55 -8.41
N ILE A 81 2.69 1.94 -7.26
CA ILE A 81 2.28 0.54 -7.21
C ILE A 81 0.96 0.34 -7.95
N MET A 82 -0.02 1.20 -7.71
CA MET A 82 -1.30 1.11 -8.38
C MET A 82 -1.20 1.30 -9.88
N GLU A 83 -0.35 2.22 -10.32
CA GLU A 83 -0.10 2.42 -11.75
C GLU A 83 0.60 1.20 -12.36
N ALA A 84 1.61 0.66 -11.69
CA ALA A 84 2.35 -0.50 -12.18
C ALA A 84 1.46 -1.73 -12.35
N LEU A 85 0.47 -1.90 -11.47
CA LEU A 85 -0.49 -3.01 -11.54
C LEU A 85 -1.74 -2.67 -12.35
N GLU A 86 -1.82 -1.46 -12.91
CA GLU A 86 -2.96 -0.98 -13.70
C GLU A 86 -4.28 -1.11 -12.92
N LEU A 87 -4.27 -0.72 -11.65
CA LEU A 87 -5.44 -0.79 -10.79
C LEU A 87 -6.36 0.41 -11.00
N LYS A 88 -7.61 0.23 -10.60
CA LYS A 88 -8.61 1.31 -10.46
C LYS A 88 -9.67 0.85 -9.49
N ASP A 89 -10.36 1.81 -8.87
CA ASP A 89 -11.50 1.52 -7.98
C ASP A 89 -11.18 0.46 -6.93
N THR A 90 -10.01 0.57 -6.28
CA THR A 90 -9.60 -0.38 -5.24
C THR A 90 -10.23 -0.03 -3.90
N ILE A 91 -10.36 -1.06 -3.06
CA ILE A 91 -10.61 -0.87 -1.63
C ILE A 91 -9.24 -0.84 -0.97
N PHE A 92 -8.89 0.28 -0.35
CA PHE A 92 -7.60 0.45 0.31
C PHE A 92 -7.78 0.33 1.81
N VAL A 93 -7.14 -0.67 2.42
CA VAL A 93 -7.20 -0.91 3.86
C VAL A 93 -5.88 -0.45 4.46
N GLY A 94 -5.91 0.62 5.23
CA GLY A 94 -4.72 1.20 5.84
C GLY A 94 -4.73 1.06 7.35
N HIS A 95 -3.64 0.54 7.90
CA HIS A 95 -3.44 0.43 9.34
C HIS A 95 -2.59 1.59 9.85
N SER A 96 -3.06 2.28 10.89
CA SER A 96 -2.34 3.35 11.57
C SER A 96 -1.97 4.47 10.58
N VAL A 97 -0.69 4.77 10.41
CA VAL A 97 -0.22 5.83 9.51
C VAL A 97 -0.65 5.62 8.05
N SER A 98 -0.87 4.37 7.64
CA SER A 98 -1.32 4.07 6.28
C SER A 98 -2.72 4.61 6.01
N SER A 99 -3.53 4.88 7.04
CA SER A 99 -4.80 5.58 6.87
C SER A 99 -4.58 6.97 6.28
N MET A 100 -3.57 7.67 6.76
CA MET A 100 -3.23 9.01 6.28
C MET A 100 -2.55 8.95 4.92
N ILE A 101 -1.66 7.99 4.72
CA ILE A 101 -0.98 7.79 3.43
C ILE A 101 -2.01 7.53 2.33
N GLY A 102 -2.98 6.64 2.59
CA GLY A 102 -4.04 6.34 1.65
C GLY A 102 -4.90 7.56 1.33
N MET A 103 -5.21 8.36 2.35
CA MET A 103 -5.97 9.59 2.15
C MET A 103 -5.22 10.56 1.23
N LEU A 104 -3.92 10.78 1.49
CA LEU A 104 -3.10 11.66 0.67
C LEU A 104 -3.04 11.16 -0.78
N ALA A 105 -2.84 9.86 -0.97
CA ALA A 105 -2.80 9.26 -2.29
C ALA A 105 -4.13 9.44 -3.03
N SER A 106 -5.26 9.27 -2.32
CA SER A 106 -6.59 9.40 -2.93
C SER A 106 -6.90 10.84 -3.34
N ILE A 107 -6.39 11.83 -2.62
CA ILE A 107 -6.54 13.22 -2.98
C ILE A 107 -5.79 13.52 -4.28
N GLN A 108 -4.57 12.97 -4.42
CA GLN A 108 -3.76 13.17 -5.62
C GLN A 108 -4.33 12.48 -6.84
N ASN A 109 -4.87 11.26 -6.67
CA ASN A 109 -5.36 10.48 -7.80
C ASN A 109 -6.55 9.62 -7.40
N PRO A 110 -7.75 10.20 -7.34
CA PRO A 110 -8.93 9.51 -6.82
C PRO A 110 -9.37 8.30 -7.66
N LYS A 111 -8.96 8.20 -8.92
CA LYS A 111 -9.38 7.11 -9.79
C LYS A 111 -8.97 5.72 -9.29
N TYR A 112 -7.92 5.64 -8.47
CA TYR A 112 -7.44 4.38 -7.93
C TYR A 112 -8.25 3.89 -6.73
N PHE A 113 -9.08 4.74 -6.14
CA PHE A 113 -9.71 4.45 -4.84
C PHE A 113 -11.23 4.47 -4.96
N LYS A 114 -11.84 3.33 -4.67
CA LYS A 114 -13.29 3.25 -4.48
C LYS A 114 -13.65 3.55 -3.03
N GLN A 115 -12.81 3.08 -2.10
CA GLN A 115 -13.09 3.14 -0.67
C GLN A 115 -11.78 3.05 0.08
N ILE A 116 -11.69 3.76 1.20
CA ILE A 116 -10.58 3.65 2.14
C ILE A 116 -11.14 3.20 3.48
N ILE A 117 -10.58 2.11 4.00
CA ILE A 117 -10.91 1.59 5.32
C ILE A 117 -9.73 1.91 6.23
N MET A 118 -9.99 2.69 7.26
CA MET A 118 -8.96 3.14 8.20
C MET A 118 -9.04 2.33 9.48
N LEU A 119 -7.96 1.59 9.78
CA LEU A 119 -7.88 0.77 10.97
C LEU A 119 -6.91 1.42 11.96
N GLY A 120 -7.44 1.87 13.11
CA GLY A 120 -6.64 2.54 14.13
C GLY A 120 -5.88 3.74 13.57
N PRO A 121 -6.56 4.73 12.98
CA PRO A 121 -5.86 5.88 12.41
C PRO A 121 -5.01 6.57 13.46
N SER A 122 -3.78 6.96 13.07
CA SER A 122 -2.88 7.60 14.00
C SER A 122 -3.32 9.04 14.26
N HIS A 123 -3.11 9.47 15.51
CA HIS A 123 -3.28 10.86 15.86
C HIS A 123 -2.00 11.61 15.55
N VAL A 124 -2.14 12.69 14.82
CA VAL A 124 -1.02 13.60 14.61
C VAL A 124 -1.12 14.67 15.69
N THR A 125 -0.22 14.59 16.61
CA THR A 125 -0.12 15.59 17.66
C THR A 125 1.03 16.54 17.37
#